data_f08b8089cd5715c6ee8ce049c6d5e1ab
#
_entry.id   f08b8089cd5715c6ee8ce049c6d5e1ab
#
_cell.length_a   1.000
_cell.length_b   1.000
_cell.length_c   1.000
_cell.angle_alpha   90.00
_cell.angle_beta   90.00
_cell.angle_gamma   90.00
#
_symmetry.space_group_name_H-M   'P 1'
#
loop_
_entity.id
_entity.type
_entity.pdbx_description
1 polymer ?
#
loop_
_entity_poly.entity_id
_entity_poly.type
_entity_poly.pdbx_seq_one_letter_code
_entity_poly.pdbx_strand_id
1 'polypeptide(L)'
;MNDAFVRTGALKDLASYPRWLQAAVHDTADAKKRVVEHDVFRLMRDAELPHELLRRFLIGVWPTIELFPQFMAKNLDKLRFGRSSGEDMARRFLMTNLRVEQKHADHWIDWAAALGLKLDDLRAGDVPSAMHALAHWCWHTCDSDPLPVAIAATNYAVEGATGEWACLVCESDAYEQSLPAARRKPAMKWLRVHAHYDDTHPWEALEIVATLLGNAPPTVAVDAVHDAVLKSYEFMELTLDCCLRPPAPGRTRSRAARSLREQKVNVPSVEEMLVTA
;
A
#
# COMPACT_ATOMS: atom_id res chain seq x y z
N MET A 1 -9.57 30.88 -14.54
CA MET A 1 -10.68 29.89 -14.32
C MET A 1 -10.05 28.54 -14.52
N ASN A 2 -9.95 27.72 -13.46
CA ASN A 2 -9.53 26.34 -13.65
C ASN A 2 -10.57 25.67 -14.51
N ASP A 3 -10.15 25.17 -15.68
CA ASP A 3 -10.96 24.37 -16.57
C ASP A 3 -11.29 23.06 -15.85
N ALA A 4 -12.48 22.98 -15.27
CA ALA A 4 -12.89 21.87 -14.41
C ALA A 4 -12.93 20.57 -15.21
N PHE A 5 -12.31 19.53 -14.71
CA PHE A 5 -12.37 18.22 -15.33
C PHE A 5 -13.75 17.58 -15.14
N VAL A 6 -14.30 17.06 -16.22
CA VAL A 6 -15.47 16.16 -16.24
C VAL A 6 -15.14 15.01 -17.17
N ARG A 7 -15.19 13.79 -16.66
CA ARG A 7 -14.91 12.59 -17.44
C ARG A 7 -15.94 12.41 -18.57
N THR A 8 -15.45 12.17 -19.78
CA THR A 8 -16.29 12.08 -21.00
C THR A 8 -16.61 10.65 -21.44
N GLY A 9 -15.97 9.64 -20.83
CA GLY A 9 -16.11 8.22 -21.20
C GLY A 9 -16.24 7.30 -20.00
N ALA A 10 -15.94 6.01 -20.19
CA ALA A 10 -15.95 5.02 -19.12
C ALA A 10 -14.85 5.28 -18.07
N LEU A 11 -15.09 4.87 -16.81
CA LEU A 11 -14.14 5.07 -15.70
C LEU A 11 -12.74 4.52 -16.01
N LYS A 12 -12.67 3.36 -16.64
CA LYS A 12 -11.41 2.68 -17.00
C LYS A 12 -10.84 3.09 -18.36
N ASP A 13 -11.46 4.02 -19.05
CA ASP A 13 -10.96 4.52 -20.32
C ASP A 13 -10.01 5.70 -20.08
N LEU A 14 -8.70 5.43 -20.14
CA LEU A 14 -7.66 6.44 -19.93
C LEU A 14 -7.80 7.63 -20.89
N ALA A 15 -8.34 7.43 -22.10
CA ALA A 15 -8.57 8.52 -23.06
C ALA A 15 -9.62 9.53 -22.58
N SER A 16 -10.44 9.17 -21.59
CA SER A 16 -11.44 10.08 -20.97
C SER A 16 -10.85 11.06 -19.96
N TYR A 17 -9.57 10.92 -19.62
CA TYR A 17 -8.87 11.75 -18.63
C TYR A 17 -8.06 12.89 -19.28
N PRO A 18 -7.66 13.93 -18.52
CA PRO A 18 -6.83 15.00 -19.05
C PRO A 18 -5.49 14.47 -19.61
N ARG A 19 -4.99 15.10 -20.68
CA ARG A 19 -3.75 14.67 -21.34
C ARG A 19 -2.55 14.57 -20.42
N TRP A 20 -2.42 15.50 -19.47
CA TRP A 20 -1.35 15.47 -18.49
C TRP A 20 -1.37 14.20 -17.61
N LEU A 21 -2.58 13.72 -17.26
CA LEU A 21 -2.73 12.52 -16.47
C LEU A 21 -2.52 11.25 -17.29
N GLN A 22 -2.97 11.26 -18.56
CA GLN A 22 -2.66 10.19 -19.51
C GLN A 22 -1.14 10.04 -19.66
N ALA A 23 -0.40 11.15 -19.80
CA ALA A 23 1.06 11.15 -19.89
C ALA A 23 1.69 10.59 -18.60
N ALA A 24 1.28 11.04 -17.42
CA ALA A 24 1.80 10.55 -16.15
C ALA A 24 1.59 9.02 -15.97
N VAL A 25 0.42 8.51 -16.37
CA VAL A 25 0.12 7.06 -16.34
C VAL A 25 1.00 6.30 -17.34
N HIS A 26 1.17 6.82 -18.56
CA HIS A 26 1.99 6.21 -19.58
C HIS A 26 3.47 6.18 -19.19
N ASP A 27 3.99 7.31 -18.70
CA ASP A 27 5.42 7.47 -18.39
C ASP A 27 5.84 6.62 -17.17
N THR A 28 4.89 6.26 -16.30
CA THR A 28 5.14 5.37 -15.14
C THR A 28 4.80 3.91 -15.40
N ALA A 29 4.29 3.56 -16.59
CA ALA A 29 3.81 2.21 -16.91
C ALA A 29 4.91 1.13 -16.81
N ASP A 30 6.13 1.41 -17.24
CA ASP A 30 7.23 0.46 -17.14
C ASP A 30 7.64 0.20 -15.67
N ALA A 31 7.60 1.22 -14.81
CA ALA A 31 7.86 1.06 -13.38
C ALA A 31 6.76 0.20 -12.72
N LYS A 32 5.50 0.46 -13.05
CA LYS A 32 4.37 -0.37 -12.62
C LYS A 32 4.54 -1.82 -13.05
N LYS A 33 4.89 -2.04 -14.32
CA LYS A 33 5.10 -3.38 -14.88
C LYS A 33 6.19 -4.15 -14.13
N ARG A 34 7.32 -3.51 -13.76
CA ARG A 34 8.37 -4.16 -12.96
C ARG A 34 7.87 -4.62 -11.60
N VAL A 35 6.94 -3.88 -10.99
CA VAL A 35 6.29 -4.30 -9.75
C VAL A 35 5.34 -5.46 -9.98
N VAL A 36 4.39 -5.31 -10.89
CA VAL A 36 3.31 -6.29 -11.11
C VAL A 36 3.85 -7.64 -11.57
N GLU A 37 4.84 -7.63 -12.47
CA GLU A 37 5.46 -8.82 -13.02
C GLU A 37 6.75 -9.23 -12.29
N HIS A 38 6.98 -8.74 -11.08
CA HIS A 38 8.18 -9.07 -10.31
C HIS A 38 8.29 -10.57 -10.01
N ASP A 39 9.52 -11.09 -10.00
CA ASP A 39 9.79 -12.52 -9.80
C ASP A 39 9.18 -13.10 -8.52
N VAL A 40 9.04 -12.31 -7.44
CA VAL A 40 8.33 -12.72 -6.23
C VAL A 40 6.93 -13.24 -6.56
N PHE A 41 6.18 -12.52 -7.39
CA PHE A 41 4.80 -12.87 -7.72
C PHE A 41 4.71 -13.99 -8.75
N ARG A 42 5.63 -14.05 -9.72
CA ARG A 42 5.72 -15.16 -10.68
C ARG A 42 6.04 -16.48 -9.97
N LEU A 43 7.06 -16.47 -9.11
CA LEU A 43 7.42 -17.65 -8.30
C LEU A 43 6.30 -18.04 -7.32
N MET A 44 5.57 -17.06 -6.79
CA MET A 44 4.41 -17.33 -5.93
C MET A 44 3.28 -17.99 -6.73
N ARG A 45 2.91 -17.44 -7.90
CA ARG A 45 1.90 -18.02 -8.81
C ARG A 45 2.19 -19.48 -9.13
N ASP A 46 3.45 -19.79 -9.41
CA ASP A 46 3.90 -21.11 -9.85
C ASP A 46 4.20 -22.05 -8.65
N ALA A 47 3.98 -21.58 -7.41
CA ALA A 47 4.30 -22.26 -6.15
C ALA A 47 5.79 -22.61 -5.98
N GLU A 48 6.67 -21.84 -6.64
CA GLU A 48 8.12 -22.00 -6.63
C GLU A 48 8.82 -21.04 -5.66
N LEU A 49 8.10 -20.04 -5.09
CA LEU A 49 8.67 -19.14 -4.11
C LEU A 49 9.02 -19.89 -2.82
N PRO A 50 10.30 -19.93 -2.40
CA PRO A 50 10.70 -20.60 -1.18
C PRO A 50 9.91 -20.10 0.03
N HIS A 51 9.48 -21.02 0.90
CA HIS A 51 8.65 -20.71 2.07
C HIS A 51 9.25 -19.61 2.95
N GLU A 52 10.56 -19.58 3.10
CA GLU A 52 11.26 -18.54 3.88
C GLU A 52 11.16 -17.16 3.23
N LEU A 53 11.23 -17.08 1.90
CA LEU A 53 11.06 -15.82 1.18
C LEU A 53 9.62 -15.34 1.22
N LEU A 54 8.65 -16.26 1.15
CA LEU A 54 7.24 -15.93 1.31
C LEU A 54 6.95 -15.38 2.73
N ARG A 55 7.52 -16.00 3.77
CA ARG A 55 7.43 -15.47 5.15
C ARG A 55 8.04 -14.07 5.25
N ARG A 56 9.23 -13.87 4.65
CA ARG A 56 9.89 -12.56 4.59
C ARG A 56 9.05 -11.50 3.87
N PHE A 57 8.41 -11.87 2.77
CA PHE A 57 7.48 -11.01 2.05
C PHE A 57 6.32 -10.57 2.95
N LEU A 58 5.66 -11.51 3.62
CA LEU A 58 4.54 -11.22 4.50
C LEU A 58 4.91 -10.31 5.67
N ILE A 59 6.09 -10.51 6.26
CA ILE A 59 6.61 -9.68 7.35
C ILE A 59 7.01 -8.28 6.83
N GLY A 60 7.73 -8.21 5.71
CA GLY A 60 8.26 -6.96 5.20
C GLY A 60 7.21 -6.01 4.65
N VAL A 61 6.13 -6.55 4.09
CA VAL A 61 5.01 -5.77 3.55
C VAL A 61 4.00 -5.38 4.65
N TRP A 62 3.97 -6.11 5.77
CA TRP A 62 3.03 -5.90 6.87
C TRP A 62 2.86 -4.44 7.31
N PRO A 63 3.92 -3.62 7.49
CA PRO A 63 3.73 -2.22 7.90
C PRO A 63 2.89 -1.41 6.93
N THR A 64 2.98 -1.68 5.63
CA THR A 64 2.14 -1.02 4.62
C THR A 64 0.69 -1.45 4.77
N ILE A 65 0.43 -2.75 4.97
CA ILE A 65 -0.93 -3.29 5.15
C ILE A 65 -1.58 -2.78 6.44
N GLU A 66 -0.86 -2.84 7.57
CA GLU A 66 -1.37 -2.39 8.88
C GLU A 66 -1.68 -0.89 8.90
N LEU A 67 -0.89 -0.08 8.17
CA LEU A 67 -1.01 1.37 8.15
C LEU A 67 -1.91 1.90 7.03
N PHE A 68 -2.33 1.07 6.06
CA PHE A 68 -3.08 1.55 4.89
C PHE A 68 -4.36 2.32 5.26
N PRO A 69 -5.20 1.86 6.21
CA PRO A 69 -6.34 2.65 6.68
C PRO A 69 -5.93 4.00 7.31
N GLN A 70 -4.76 4.06 7.93
CA GLN A 70 -4.26 5.31 8.53
C GLN A 70 -3.78 6.31 7.47
N PHE A 71 -3.23 5.84 6.34
CA PHE A 71 -2.92 6.70 5.18
C PHE A 71 -4.19 7.36 4.65
N MET A 72 -5.28 6.61 4.52
CA MET A 72 -6.58 7.14 4.12
C MET A 72 -7.13 8.14 5.15
N ALA A 73 -7.00 7.86 6.44
CA ALA A 73 -7.44 8.76 7.50
C ALA A 73 -6.68 10.09 7.47
N LYS A 74 -5.35 10.07 7.24
CA LYS A 74 -4.55 11.28 7.05
C LYS A 74 -4.98 12.10 5.83
N ASN A 75 -5.32 11.42 4.73
CA ASN A 75 -5.84 12.09 3.55
C ASN A 75 -7.24 12.68 3.79
N LEU A 76 -8.07 12.00 4.58
CA LEU A 76 -9.39 12.49 4.97
C LEU A 76 -9.30 13.77 5.83
N ASP A 77 -8.30 13.87 6.70
CA ASP A 77 -8.05 15.05 7.55
C ASP A 77 -7.67 16.32 6.77
N LYS A 78 -7.15 16.17 5.55
CA LYS A 78 -6.85 17.29 4.63
C LYS A 78 -8.10 17.92 4.03
N LEU A 79 -9.25 17.23 4.05
CA LEU A 79 -10.45 17.64 3.37
C LEU A 79 -11.26 18.65 4.18
N ARG A 80 -11.80 19.63 3.46
CA ARG A 80 -12.72 20.60 4.03
C ARG A 80 -14.10 20.43 3.40
N PHE A 81 -15.10 20.30 4.25
CA PHE A 81 -16.47 20.07 3.81
C PHE A 81 -17.00 21.19 2.89
N GLY A 82 -17.65 20.79 1.79
CA GLY A 82 -18.41 21.71 0.91
C GLY A 82 -17.57 22.65 0.06
N ARG A 83 -16.27 22.39 -0.15
CA ARG A 83 -15.38 23.30 -0.90
C ARG A 83 -15.36 23.05 -2.40
N SER A 84 -15.33 21.79 -2.82
CA SER A 84 -15.30 21.43 -4.24
C SER A 84 -15.87 20.04 -4.49
N SER A 85 -16.25 19.76 -5.74
CA SER A 85 -16.73 18.44 -6.14
C SER A 85 -15.64 17.37 -5.96
N GLY A 86 -14.38 17.70 -6.23
CA GLY A 86 -13.23 16.78 -6.04
C GLY A 86 -13.01 16.42 -4.58
N GLU A 87 -13.10 17.40 -3.66
CA GLU A 87 -12.99 17.13 -2.21
C GLU A 87 -14.17 16.30 -1.71
N ASP A 88 -15.39 16.53 -2.21
CA ASP A 88 -16.55 15.74 -1.85
C ASP A 88 -16.49 14.31 -2.41
N MET A 89 -15.91 14.10 -3.60
CA MET A 89 -15.63 12.77 -4.14
C MET A 89 -14.57 12.05 -3.29
N ALA A 90 -13.44 12.70 -3.00
CA ALA A 90 -12.38 12.15 -2.18
C ALA A 90 -12.89 11.75 -0.79
N ARG A 91 -13.72 12.59 -0.17
CA ARG A 91 -14.31 12.28 1.14
C ARG A 91 -15.16 11.02 1.10
N ARG A 92 -16.06 10.90 0.14
CA ARG A 92 -16.90 9.69 0.01
C ARG A 92 -16.07 8.44 -0.23
N PHE A 93 -15.12 8.52 -1.16
CA PHE A 93 -14.20 7.45 -1.49
C PHE A 93 -13.39 6.98 -0.26
N LEU A 94 -12.70 7.90 0.41
CA LEU A 94 -11.85 7.60 1.57
C LEU A 94 -12.67 7.04 2.74
N MET A 95 -13.85 7.60 3.03
CA MET A 95 -14.72 7.09 4.12
C MET A 95 -15.23 5.68 3.85
N THR A 96 -15.55 5.36 2.59
CA THR A 96 -16.02 4.03 2.21
C THR A 96 -14.89 3.02 2.28
N ASN A 97 -13.75 3.34 1.67
CA ASN A 97 -12.62 2.41 1.56
C ASN A 97 -11.91 2.20 2.91
N LEU A 98 -11.83 3.22 3.78
CA LEU A 98 -11.28 3.06 5.13
C LEU A 98 -11.99 1.94 5.91
N ARG A 99 -13.31 1.80 5.77
CA ARG A 99 -14.06 0.72 6.42
C ARG A 99 -13.78 -0.66 5.84
N VAL A 100 -13.44 -0.72 4.56
CA VAL A 100 -13.09 -1.97 3.86
C VAL A 100 -11.67 -2.37 4.23
N GLU A 101 -10.74 -1.44 4.16
CA GLU A 101 -9.31 -1.65 4.40
C GLU A 101 -8.98 -2.10 5.83
N GLN A 102 -9.76 -1.69 6.82
CA GLN A 102 -9.61 -2.20 8.19
C GLN A 102 -9.70 -3.74 8.28
N LYS A 103 -10.45 -4.39 7.38
CA LYS A 103 -10.59 -5.84 7.33
C LYS A 103 -9.49 -6.53 6.52
N HIS A 104 -8.79 -5.79 5.67
CA HIS A 104 -7.73 -6.37 4.83
C HIS A 104 -6.53 -6.79 5.68
N ALA A 105 -6.23 -6.09 6.77
CA ALA A 105 -5.22 -6.49 7.74
C ALA A 105 -5.52 -7.87 8.37
N ASP A 106 -6.80 -8.15 8.70
CA ASP A 106 -7.20 -9.45 9.24
C ASP A 106 -6.97 -10.57 8.22
N HIS A 107 -7.26 -10.33 6.94
CA HIS A 107 -7.03 -11.32 5.87
C HIS A 107 -5.54 -11.58 5.64
N TRP A 108 -4.68 -10.57 5.80
CA TRP A 108 -3.23 -10.74 5.76
C TRP A 108 -2.72 -11.58 6.92
N ILE A 109 -3.24 -11.36 8.13
CA ILE A 109 -2.94 -12.18 9.31
C ILE A 109 -3.35 -13.63 9.09
N ASP A 110 -4.52 -13.88 8.51
CA ASP A 110 -4.98 -15.23 8.15
C ASP A 110 -4.05 -15.91 7.14
N TRP A 111 -3.56 -15.16 6.16
CA TRP A 111 -2.57 -15.63 5.19
C TRP A 111 -1.24 -15.98 5.89
N ALA A 112 -0.73 -15.08 6.72
CA ALA A 112 0.48 -15.30 7.51
C ALA A 112 0.37 -16.53 8.43
N ALA A 113 -0.80 -16.73 9.06
CA ALA A 113 -1.07 -17.88 9.93
C ALA A 113 -1.04 -19.21 9.18
N ALA A 114 -1.39 -19.25 7.89
CA ALA A 114 -1.24 -20.46 7.07
C ALA A 114 0.22 -20.89 6.89
N LEU A 115 1.15 -19.94 7.04
CA LEU A 115 2.60 -20.15 6.97
C LEU A 115 3.25 -20.24 8.35
N GLY A 116 2.44 -20.37 9.42
CA GLY A 116 2.91 -20.48 10.78
C GLY A 116 3.45 -19.19 11.39
N LEU A 117 3.14 -18.01 10.80
CA LEU A 117 3.42 -16.70 11.37
C LEU A 117 2.31 -16.25 12.33
N LYS A 118 2.68 -15.57 13.40
CA LYS A 118 1.77 -14.89 14.31
C LYS A 118 1.83 -13.38 14.09
N LEU A 119 0.88 -12.64 14.61
CA LEU A 119 0.87 -11.17 14.54
C LEU A 119 2.16 -10.55 15.12
N ASP A 120 2.67 -11.12 16.21
CA ASP A 120 3.95 -10.65 16.81
C ASP A 120 5.13 -10.85 15.85
N ASP A 121 5.12 -11.93 15.04
CA ASP A 121 6.15 -12.17 14.03
C ASP A 121 6.07 -11.12 12.90
N LEU A 122 4.85 -10.73 12.50
CA LEU A 122 4.64 -9.67 11.50
C LEU A 122 5.14 -8.31 12.01
N ARG A 123 4.91 -7.99 13.29
CA ARG A 123 5.29 -6.71 13.90
C ARG A 123 6.75 -6.62 14.31
N ALA A 124 7.34 -7.73 14.73
CA ALA A 124 8.70 -7.77 15.26
C ALA A 124 9.70 -8.53 14.37
N GLY A 125 9.26 -9.00 13.20
CA GLY A 125 10.04 -9.84 12.31
C GLY A 125 11.34 -9.16 11.85
N ASP A 126 12.38 -9.98 11.72
CA ASP A 126 13.71 -9.52 11.31
C ASP A 126 13.80 -9.53 9.77
N VAL A 127 13.47 -8.39 9.19
CA VAL A 127 13.60 -8.13 7.75
C VAL A 127 14.48 -6.92 7.50
N PRO A 128 15.11 -6.79 6.31
CA PRO A 128 15.85 -5.59 5.95
C PRO A 128 15.00 -4.34 6.11
N SER A 129 15.54 -3.30 6.75
CA SER A 129 14.83 -2.03 6.98
C SER A 129 14.33 -1.37 5.68
N ALA A 130 15.01 -1.64 4.56
CA ALA A 130 14.58 -1.16 3.25
C ALA A 130 13.21 -1.72 2.82
N MET A 131 12.77 -2.87 3.35
CA MET A 131 11.42 -3.40 3.09
C MET A 131 10.31 -2.54 3.71
N HIS A 132 10.64 -1.70 4.69
CA HIS A 132 9.69 -0.76 5.30
C HIS A 132 9.66 0.62 4.60
N ALA A 133 10.50 0.82 3.57
CA ALA A 133 10.61 2.10 2.89
C ALA A 133 9.28 2.53 2.25
N LEU A 134 8.52 1.60 1.68
CA LEU A 134 7.20 1.88 1.12
C LEU A 134 6.22 2.43 2.18
N ALA A 135 6.13 1.82 3.35
CA ALA A 135 5.27 2.30 4.43
C ALA A 135 5.66 3.70 4.91
N HIS A 136 6.97 3.98 5.01
CA HIS A 136 7.47 5.32 5.35
C HIS A 136 7.17 6.33 4.26
N TRP A 137 7.32 5.97 3.00
CA TRP A 137 6.96 6.80 1.86
C TRP A 137 5.47 7.15 1.86
N CYS A 138 4.59 6.17 1.95
CA CYS A 138 3.15 6.38 2.01
C CYS A 138 2.74 7.27 3.20
N TRP A 139 3.35 7.02 4.38
CA TRP A 139 3.11 7.86 5.56
C TRP A 139 3.51 9.30 5.33
N HIS A 140 4.74 9.54 4.85
CA HIS A 140 5.25 10.88 4.57
C HIS A 140 4.36 11.62 3.57
N THR A 141 4.03 10.99 2.46
CA THR A 141 3.21 11.58 1.40
C THR A 141 1.79 11.89 1.89
N CYS A 142 1.19 10.99 2.65
CA CYS A 142 -0.12 11.23 3.25
C CYS A 142 -0.11 12.25 4.38
N ASP A 143 1.00 12.48 5.05
CA ASP A 143 1.14 13.49 6.11
C ASP A 143 1.44 14.88 5.56
N SER A 144 2.32 14.99 4.57
CA SER A 144 2.98 16.23 4.19
C SER A 144 2.57 16.77 2.83
N ASP A 145 2.22 15.91 1.86
CA ASP A 145 1.94 16.34 0.49
C ASP A 145 0.47 16.76 0.27
N PRO A 146 0.18 17.52 -0.78
CA PRO A 146 -1.19 17.85 -1.17
C PRO A 146 -2.02 16.60 -1.44
N LEU A 147 -3.33 16.68 -1.17
CA LEU A 147 -4.27 15.56 -1.31
C LEU A 147 -4.19 14.81 -2.66
N PRO A 148 -4.18 15.48 -3.85
CA PRO A 148 -4.11 14.76 -5.12
C PRO A 148 -2.82 13.96 -5.29
N VAL A 149 -1.69 14.46 -4.76
CA VAL A 149 -0.39 13.76 -4.78
C VAL A 149 -0.45 12.51 -3.90
N ALA A 150 -0.98 12.65 -2.68
CA ALA A 150 -1.09 11.55 -1.73
C ALA A 150 -2.07 10.45 -2.22
N ILE A 151 -3.21 10.80 -2.81
CA ILE A 151 -4.15 9.84 -3.41
C ILE A 151 -3.50 9.14 -4.61
N ALA A 152 -2.78 9.88 -5.46
CA ALA A 152 -2.06 9.29 -6.60
C ALA A 152 -0.99 8.29 -6.15
N ALA A 153 -0.24 8.61 -5.10
CA ALA A 153 0.80 7.74 -4.55
C ALA A 153 0.25 6.45 -3.93
N THR A 154 -0.84 6.54 -3.17
CA THR A 154 -1.38 5.41 -2.39
C THR A 154 -2.51 4.70 -3.10
N ASN A 155 -3.67 5.34 -3.24
CA ASN A 155 -4.87 4.70 -3.74
C ASN A 155 -4.83 4.42 -5.26
N TYR A 156 -4.08 5.20 -6.04
CA TYR A 156 -3.87 4.87 -7.44
C TYR A 156 -2.68 3.93 -7.64
N ALA A 157 -1.47 4.31 -7.20
CA ALA A 157 -0.27 3.57 -7.54
C ALA A 157 -0.13 2.28 -6.73
N VAL A 158 -0.14 2.37 -5.40
CA VAL A 158 0.10 1.19 -4.53
C VAL A 158 -1.08 0.21 -4.64
N GLU A 159 -2.31 0.69 -4.48
CA GLU A 159 -3.51 -0.16 -4.54
C GLU A 159 -3.69 -0.77 -5.94
N GLY A 160 -3.51 0.03 -7.01
CA GLY A 160 -3.64 -0.45 -8.38
C GLY A 160 -2.62 -1.52 -8.75
N ALA A 161 -1.34 -1.34 -8.40
CA ALA A 161 -0.34 -2.37 -8.62
C ALA A 161 -0.60 -3.61 -7.77
N THR A 162 -1.15 -3.42 -6.55
CA THR A 162 -1.53 -4.52 -5.65
C THR A 162 -2.63 -5.39 -6.23
N GLY A 163 -3.68 -4.79 -6.79
CA GLY A 163 -4.74 -5.53 -7.48
C GLY A 163 -4.20 -6.34 -8.65
N GLU A 164 -3.35 -5.74 -9.48
CA GLU A 164 -2.80 -6.40 -10.67
C GLU A 164 -1.86 -7.58 -10.31
N TRP A 165 -0.94 -7.43 -9.34
CA TRP A 165 -0.12 -8.58 -8.96
C TRP A 165 -0.92 -9.65 -8.20
N ALA A 166 -1.96 -9.28 -7.46
CA ALA A 166 -2.87 -10.26 -6.86
C ALA A 166 -3.61 -11.06 -7.93
N CYS A 167 -4.05 -10.42 -9.03
CA CYS A 167 -4.58 -11.12 -10.21
C CYS A 167 -3.56 -12.11 -10.76
N LEU A 168 -2.31 -11.68 -11.00
CA LEU A 168 -1.24 -12.53 -11.52
C LEU A 168 -1.04 -13.79 -10.65
N VAL A 169 -1.01 -13.64 -9.33
CA VAL A 169 -0.85 -14.78 -8.42
C VAL A 169 -2.06 -15.71 -8.47
N CYS A 170 -3.26 -15.18 -8.70
CA CYS A 170 -4.51 -15.95 -8.79
C CYS A 170 -4.77 -16.55 -10.17
N GLU A 171 -3.93 -16.31 -11.19
CA GLU A 171 -4.06 -16.93 -12.53
C GLU A 171 -3.88 -18.46 -12.52
N SER A 172 -3.20 -19.00 -11.51
CA SER A 172 -2.92 -20.42 -11.36
C SER A 172 -3.39 -20.93 -10.00
N ASP A 173 -3.87 -22.16 -9.97
CA ASP A 173 -4.22 -22.86 -8.72
C ASP A 173 -2.98 -23.38 -7.96
N ALA A 174 -1.79 -23.35 -8.57
CA ALA A 174 -0.59 -23.97 -8.01
C ALA A 174 -0.27 -23.45 -6.61
N TYR A 175 -0.29 -22.12 -6.45
CA TYR A 175 -0.04 -21.50 -5.14
C TYR A 175 -1.07 -21.92 -4.10
N GLU A 176 -2.36 -21.89 -4.42
CA GLU A 176 -3.42 -22.31 -3.51
C GLU A 176 -3.27 -23.78 -3.11
N GLN A 177 -2.94 -24.66 -4.09
CA GLN A 177 -2.76 -26.08 -3.84
C GLN A 177 -1.52 -26.38 -2.96
N SER A 178 -0.50 -25.51 -2.98
CA SER A 178 0.68 -25.62 -2.12
C SER A 178 0.39 -25.35 -0.64
N LEU A 179 -0.69 -24.64 -0.34
CA LEU A 179 -1.08 -24.29 1.03
C LEU A 179 -1.74 -25.48 1.75
N PRO A 180 -1.62 -25.58 3.10
CA PRO A 180 -2.33 -26.59 3.88
C PRO A 180 -3.83 -26.55 3.62
N ALA A 181 -4.46 -27.68 3.29
CA ALA A 181 -5.85 -27.77 2.85
C ALA A 181 -6.84 -27.04 3.79
N ALA A 182 -6.67 -27.20 5.11
CA ALA A 182 -7.51 -26.57 6.12
C ALA A 182 -7.33 -25.03 6.20
N ARG A 183 -6.26 -24.47 5.59
CA ARG A 183 -5.92 -23.03 5.64
C ARG A 183 -6.04 -22.35 4.29
N ARG A 184 -6.26 -23.06 3.19
CA ARG A 184 -6.32 -22.49 1.83
C ARG A 184 -7.30 -21.34 1.72
N LYS A 185 -8.56 -21.56 2.10
CA LYS A 185 -9.62 -20.56 1.97
C LYS A 185 -9.31 -19.25 2.70
N PRO A 186 -8.95 -19.24 4.01
CA PRO A 186 -8.58 -17.99 4.68
C PRO A 186 -7.29 -17.38 4.12
N ALA A 187 -6.27 -18.18 3.78
CA ALA A 187 -5.01 -17.68 3.24
C ALA A 187 -5.18 -17.00 1.88
N MET A 188 -6.01 -17.51 1.00
CA MET A 188 -6.27 -16.94 -0.32
C MET A 188 -7.22 -15.74 -0.29
N LYS A 189 -7.84 -15.45 0.86
CA LYS A 189 -8.90 -14.44 0.92
C LYS A 189 -8.36 -13.04 0.59
N TRP A 190 -7.19 -12.68 1.12
CA TRP A 190 -6.55 -11.39 0.84
C TRP A 190 -6.28 -11.23 -0.66
N LEU A 191 -5.63 -12.21 -1.29
CA LEU A 191 -5.32 -12.20 -2.72
C LEU A 191 -6.59 -12.08 -3.58
N ARG A 192 -7.61 -12.87 -3.28
CA ARG A 192 -8.86 -12.88 -4.05
C ARG A 192 -9.66 -11.59 -3.91
N VAL A 193 -9.65 -10.98 -2.72
CA VAL A 193 -10.31 -9.70 -2.51
C VAL A 193 -9.63 -8.64 -3.38
N HIS A 194 -8.30 -8.50 -3.34
CA HIS A 194 -7.59 -7.51 -4.14
C HIS A 194 -7.66 -7.78 -5.64
N ALA A 195 -7.60 -9.04 -6.06
CA ALA A 195 -7.79 -9.40 -7.47
C ALA A 195 -9.17 -9.01 -8.03
N HIS A 196 -10.18 -8.83 -7.18
CA HIS A 196 -11.55 -8.51 -7.63
C HIS A 196 -11.98 -7.07 -7.31
N TYR A 197 -11.61 -6.54 -6.13
CA TYR A 197 -12.06 -5.22 -5.67
C TYR A 197 -11.23 -4.06 -6.22
N ASP A 198 -9.94 -4.27 -6.43
CA ASP A 198 -9.04 -3.23 -6.92
C ASP A 198 -9.18 -2.97 -8.43
N ASP A 199 -10.19 -3.58 -9.04
CA ASP A 199 -10.51 -3.36 -10.44
C ASP A 199 -11.03 -1.93 -10.75
N THR A 200 -11.69 -1.27 -9.78
CA THR A 200 -12.25 0.08 -9.95
C THR A 200 -11.62 1.14 -9.05
N HIS A 201 -11.21 0.80 -7.85
CA HIS A 201 -10.70 1.75 -6.85
C HIS A 201 -9.54 2.62 -7.35
N PRO A 202 -8.52 2.09 -8.05
CA PRO A 202 -7.45 2.92 -8.59
C PRO A 202 -7.92 3.93 -9.63
N TRP A 203 -8.94 3.58 -10.40
CA TRP A 203 -9.55 4.46 -11.38
C TRP A 203 -10.42 5.53 -10.74
N GLU A 204 -11.13 5.21 -9.66
CA GLU A 204 -11.86 6.20 -8.85
C GLU A 204 -10.87 7.18 -8.20
N ALA A 205 -9.73 6.70 -7.70
CA ALA A 205 -8.66 7.54 -7.19
C ALA A 205 -8.11 8.47 -8.28
N LEU A 206 -7.90 7.95 -9.49
CA LEU A 206 -7.42 8.72 -10.63
C LEU A 206 -8.44 9.81 -11.03
N GLU A 207 -9.74 9.49 -11.03
CA GLU A 207 -10.80 10.47 -11.28
C GLU A 207 -10.83 11.59 -10.23
N ILE A 208 -10.61 11.24 -8.96
CA ILE A 208 -10.49 12.23 -7.88
C ILE A 208 -9.30 13.16 -8.13
N VAL A 209 -8.13 12.63 -8.47
CA VAL A 209 -6.93 13.40 -8.81
C VAL A 209 -7.21 14.37 -9.98
N ALA A 210 -7.83 13.86 -11.05
CA ALA A 210 -8.21 14.68 -12.20
C ALA A 210 -9.20 15.79 -11.82
N THR A 211 -10.20 15.47 -10.98
CA THR A 211 -11.23 16.43 -10.56
C THR A 211 -10.66 17.52 -9.64
N LEU A 212 -9.70 17.16 -8.78
CA LEU A 212 -9.02 18.11 -7.89
C LEU A 212 -8.12 19.08 -8.65
N LEU A 213 -7.43 18.61 -9.69
CA LEU A 213 -6.43 19.38 -10.42
C LEU A 213 -6.97 20.03 -11.71
N GLY A 214 -8.05 19.50 -12.30
CA GLY A 214 -8.64 20.01 -13.53
C GLY A 214 -7.90 19.60 -14.80
N ASN A 215 -8.30 20.20 -15.94
CA ASN A 215 -7.76 19.87 -17.26
C ASN A 215 -6.37 20.44 -17.53
N ALA A 216 -6.01 21.57 -16.89
CA ALA A 216 -4.76 22.29 -17.11
C ALA A 216 -4.15 22.78 -15.79
N PRO A 217 -3.67 21.85 -14.93
CA PRO A 217 -3.01 22.24 -13.69
C PRO A 217 -1.63 22.87 -13.95
N PRO A 218 -1.06 23.60 -12.96
CA PRO A 218 0.32 24.06 -13.02
C PRO A 218 1.29 22.87 -13.18
N THR A 219 2.36 23.04 -13.97
CA THR A 219 3.36 21.99 -14.23
C THR A 219 3.92 21.39 -12.94
N VAL A 220 4.18 22.20 -11.92
CA VAL A 220 4.65 21.72 -10.61
C VAL A 220 3.70 20.72 -9.94
N ALA A 221 2.40 20.84 -10.16
CA ALA A 221 1.42 19.89 -9.63
C ALA A 221 1.39 18.59 -10.45
N VAL A 222 1.58 18.69 -11.77
CA VAL A 222 1.73 17.53 -12.65
C VAL A 222 2.98 16.74 -12.29
N ASP A 223 4.11 17.41 -12.17
CA ASP A 223 5.39 16.80 -11.81
C ASP A 223 5.30 16.12 -10.43
N ALA A 224 4.66 16.76 -9.46
CA ALA A 224 4.49 16.19 -8.14
C ALA A 224 3.64 14.91 -8.14
N VAL A 225 2.57 14.85 -8.94
CA VAL A 225 1.75 13.63 -9.12
C VAL A 225 2.56 12.54 -9.81
N HIS A 226 3.23 12.87 -10.91
CA HIS A 226 4.08 11.93 -11.64
C HIS A 226 5.16 11.32 -10.75
N ASP A 227 5.92 12.17 -10.05
CA ASP A 227 7.00 11.73 -9.17
C ASP A 227 6.50 10.87 -8.00
N ALA A 228 5.33 11.21 -7.47
CA ALA A 228 4.74 10.44 -6.37
C ALA A 228 4.32 9.04 -6.83
N VAL A 229 3.72 8.92 -8.00
CA VAL A 229 3.37 7.63 -8.61
C VAL A 229 4.63 6.80 -8.89
N LEU A 230 5.63 7.40 -9.53
CA LEU A 230 6.90 6.74 -9.86
C LEU A 230 7.60 6.22 -8.60
N LYS A 231 7.75 7.07 -7.58
CA LYS A 231 8.37 6.68 -6.30
C LYS A 231 7.62 5.57 -5.58
N SER A 232 6.30 5.55 -5.68
CA SER A 232 5.51 4.46 -5.09
C SER A 232 5.88 3.12 -5.72
N TYR A 233 6.00 3.06 -7.05
CA TYR A 233 6.45 1.85 -7.74
C TYR A 233 7.91 1.51 -7.41
N GLU A 234 8.81 2.48 -7.35
CA GLU A 234 10.21 2.26 -6.98
C GLU A 234 10.36 1.70 -5.56
N PHE A 235 9.58 2.18 -4.59
CA PHE A 235 9.61 1.63 -3.23
C PHE A 235 8.93 0.26 -3.13
N MET A 236 7.91 -0.02 -3.94
CA MET A 236 7.36 -1.37 -4.07
C MET A 236 8.41 -2.33 -4.64
N GLU A 237 9.06 -1.99 -5.75
CA GLU A 237 10.12 -2.77 -6.38
C GLU A 237 11.28 -3.02 -5.39
N LEU A 238 11.74 -1.98 -4.68
CA LEU A 238 12.76 -2.10 -3.64
C LEU A 238 12.39 -3.11 -2.55
N THR A 239 11.14 -3.10 -2.11
CA THR A 239 10.63 -4.04 -1.11
C THR A 239 10.69 -5.48 -1.63
N LEU A 240 10.27 -5.69 -2.87
CA LEU A 240 10.28 -7.00 -3.53
C LEU A 240 11.69 -7.51 -3.79
N ASP A 241 12.57 -6.66 -4.28
CA ASP A 241 14.00 -6.94 -4.45
C ASP A 241 14.66 -7.39 -3.14
N CYS A 242 14.38 -6.67 -2.04
CA CYS A 242 14.90 -7.00 -0.73
C CYS A 242 14.35 -8.34 -0.22
N CYS A 243 13.15 -8.73 -0.65
CA CYS A 243 12.58 -10.05 -0.35
C CYS A 243 13.43 -11.18 -0.95
N LEU A 244 13.88 -11.04 -2.20
CA LEU A 244 14.67 -12.07 -2.90
C LEU A 244 16.15 -12.09 -2.51
N ARG A 245 16.70 -11.00 -1.97
CA ARG A 245 18.11 -10.94 -1.58
C ARG A 245 18.39 -11.90 -0.41
N PRO A 246 19.48 -12.69 -0.46
CA PRO A 246 19.87 -13.48 0.68
C PRO A 246 20.15 -12.56 1.88
N PRO A 247 19.86 -13.01 3.12
CA PRO A 247 20.23 -12.25 4.31
C PRO A 247 21.74 -11.95 4.28
N ALA A 248 22.11 -10.70 4.60
CA ALA A 248 23.52 -10.32 4.68
C ALA A 248 24.22 -11.23 5.68
N PRO A 249 25.38 -11.84 5.35
CA PRO A 249 26.09 -12.70 6.26
C PRO A 249 26.48 -11.91 7.52
N GLY A 250 25.95 -12.33 8.68
CA GLY A 250 26.50 -12.00 9.99
C GLY A 250 26.19 -10.65 10.61
N ARG A 251 24.89 -10.31 10.77
CA ARG A 251 24.50 -9.45 11.91
C ARG A 251 23.71 -10.28 12.92
N THR A 252 24.44 -11.12 13.69
CA THR A 252 23.92 -11.58 14.97
C THR A 252 23.59 -10.35 15.81
N ARG A 253 22.32 -10.12 16.11
CA ARG A 253 21.90 -9.09 17.06
C ARG A 253 22.73 -9.20 18.32
N SER A 254 23.57 -8.21 18.60
CA SER A 254 24.29 -8.16 19.87
C SER A 254 23.25 -8.15 21.00
N ARG A 255 23.53 -8.92 22.04
CA ARG A 255 22.71 -9.04 23.26
C ARG A 255 22.37 -7.69 23.92
N ALA A 256 23.09 -6.62 23.54
CA ALA A 256 22.90 -5.24 24.00
C ALA A 256 21.57 -4.58 23.53
N ALA A 257 21.05 -4.95 22.37
CA ALA A 257 19.77 -4.39 21.90
C ALA A 257 18.55 -4.94 22.65
N ARG A 258 18.70 -6.07 23.34
CA ARG A 258 17.65 -6.65 24.19
C ARG A 258 17.52 -5.92 25.53
N SER A 259 18.61 -5.40 26.09
CA SER A 259 18.66 -4.71 27.38
C SER A 259 17.97 -3.33 27.35
N LEU A 260 17.96 -2.63 26.21
CA LEU A 260 17.33 -1.33 26.08
C LEU A 260 15.77 -1.40 25.96
N ARG A 261 15.22 -2.55 25.56
CA ARG A 261 13.77 -2.77 25.55
C ARG A 261 13.19 -3.19 26.91
N GLU A 262 14.02 -3.68 27.82
CA GLU A 262 13.62 -4.09 29.18
C GLU A 262 13.66 -2.93 30.20
N GLN A 263 14.22 -1.78 29.86
CA GLN A 263 14.01 -0.57 30.64
C GLN A 263 12.58 -0.07 30.40
N LYS A 264 11.66 -0.59 31.23
CA LYS A 264 10.32 -0.01 31.36
C LYS A 264 10.49 1.48 31.65
N VAL A 265 10.04 2.31 30.73
CA VAL A 265 9.78 3.72 31.02
C VAL A 265 8.65 3.70 32.07
N ASN A 266 9.02 3.98 33.30
CA ASN A 266 8.08 4.13 34.41
C ASN A 266 7.34 5.46 34.14
N VAL A 267 6.22 5.40 33.43
CA VAL A 267 5.32 6.54 33.27
C VAL A 267 4.49 6.56 34.55
N PRO A 268 4.59 7.63 35.36
CA PRO A 268 3.76 7.73 36.56
C PRO A 268 2.28 7.70 36.19
N SER A 269 1.47 7.04 37.00
CA SER A 269 0.01 6.98 36.75
C SER A 269 -0.59 8.38 36.91
N VAL A 270 -1.74 8.60 36.25
CA VAL A 270 -2.47 9.88 36.33
C VAL A 270 -2.81 10.24 37.77
N GLU A 271 -2.98 9.26 38.69
CA GLU A 271 -3.21 9.46 40.11
C GLU A 271 -1.98 10.02 40.85
N GLU A 272 -0.77 9.61 40.46
CA GLU A 272 0.50 10.12 41.03
C GLU A 272 0.80 11.57 40.62
N MET A 273 0.29 12.02 39.47
CA MET A 273 0.45 13.39 38.98
C MET A 273 -0.51 14.39 39.65
N LEU A 274 -1.63 13.91 40.26
CA LEU A 274 -2.62 14.78 40.93
C LEU A 274 -2.31 15.03 42.39
N VAL A 275 -1.33 14.39 43.00
CA VAL A 275 -0.96 14.55 44.42
C VAL A 275 0.13 15.60 44.61
N THR A 276 0.73 16.14 43.57
CA THR A 276 1.84 17.12 43.60
C THR A 276 1.49 18.49 43.00
N ALA A 277 0.19 18.81 42.82
CA ALA A 277 -0.27 20.11 42.36
C ALA A 277 -0.97 20.90 43.51
#